data_c6f2370faa8ff276ab7a997c40a89b12
#
_entry.id   c6f2370faa8ff276ab7a997c40a89b12
#
_cell.length_a   1.000
_cell.length_b   1.000
_cell.length_c   1.000
_cell.angle_alpha   90.00
_cell.angle_beta   90.00
_cell.angle_gamma   90.00
#
_symmetry.space_group_name_H-M   'P 1'
#
loop_
_entity.id
_entity.type
_entity.pdbx_description
1 polymer ?
#
loop_
_entity_poly.entity_id
_entity_poly.type
_entity_poly.pdbx_seq_one_letter_code
_entity_poly.pdbx_strand_id
1 'polypeptide(L)'
;ELIVIYRQEILKDIRLFTSQPVAKFYDSLFLNLDLSFVPEFPKTGRKGFSNHAMICSFIVMKCEGFSMISDLVDYLHNNLLIAHFCGFDISRPLPSYWTFDRFLKNFDNKVLSKIMKTQVLFLSKEGIVDTSFIGLDSTPVSANTSQNNPKSFLSNKFKPGNQPRADSDCRLGVHTASNQTNEKKYEFYWGYKNHVLVDCISGLPIYEMTTTAEVHDATVALDILAATHSFQPITDCIFLADKGYDVKNIYNQVKELYNGECIIPLNKRNTKNPKLLPQGNPICVRRAPFPQNADHSIISPATMKE
;
A
#
# COMPACT_ATOMS: atom_id res chain seq x y z
N GLU A 1 -1.52 1.10 -54.58
CA GLU A 1 -0.14 0.53 -54.44
C GLU A 1 0.64 1.13 -53.28
N LEU A 2 0.66 2.44 -53.09
CA LEU A 2 1.36 3.09 -51.96
C LEU A 2 0.86 2.62 -50.59
N ILE A 3 -0.45 2.41 -50.44
CA ILE A 3 -1.07 1.97 -49.16
C ILE A 3 -0.68 0.52 -48.84
N VAL A 4 -0.51 -0.33 -49.87
CA VAL A 4 -0.13 -1.74 -49.67
C VAL A 4 1.35 -1.85 -49.24
N ILE A 5 2.22 -1.05 -49.85
CA ILE A 5 3.65 -0.98 -49.51
C ILE A 5 3.82 -0.48 -48.09
N TYR A 6 3.08 0.55 -47.67
CA TYR A 6 3.13 1.09 -46.31
C TYR A 6 2.69 0.06 -45.24
N ARG A 7 1.65 -0.72 -45.52
CA ARG A 7 1.22 -1.81 -44.60
C ARG A 7 2.23 -2.94 -44.51
N GLN A 8 2.92 -3.28 -45.59
CA GLN A 8 3.97 -4.31 -45.59
C GLN A 8 5.21 -3.86 -44.82
N GLU A 9 5.58 -2.60 -44.91
CA GLU A 9 6.70 -2.02 -44.14
C GLU A 9 6.39 -1.99 -42.63
N ILE A 10 5.19 -1.55 -42.25
CA ILE A 10 4.76 -1.56 -40.83
C ILE A 10 4.82 -2.99 -40.24
N LEU A 11 4.39 -4.01 -40.98
CA LEU A 11 4.46 -5.40 -40.53
C LEU A 11 5.89 -5.95 -40.43
N LYS A 12 6.81 -5.45 -41.24
CA LYS A 12 8.25 -5.79 -41.13
C LYS A 12 8.89 -5.16 -39.90
N ASP A 13 8.41 -3.99 -39.49
CA ASP A 13 8.98 -3.21 -38.38
C ASP A 13 8.31 -3.48 -37.03
N ILE A 14 7.41 -4.45 -36.91
CA ILE A 14 6.77 -4.80 -35.62
C ILE A 14 7.81 -5.14 -34.56
N ARG A 15 8.97 -5.67 -34.96
CA ARG A 15 10.11 -5.93 -34.08
C ARG A 15 10.70 -4.65 -33.47
N LEU A 16 10.66 -3.53 -34.21
CA LEU A 16 11.13 -2.24 -33.71
C LEU A 16 10.21 -1.73 -32.57
N PHE A 17 8.90 -1.90 -32.71
CA PHE A 17 7.95 -1.53 -31.66
C PHE A 17 8.09 -2.40 -30.40
N THR A 18 8.27 -3.72 -30.56
CA THR A 18 8.47 -4.64 -29.44
C THR A 18 9.86 -4.51 -28.81
N SER A 19 10.83 -3.93 -29.50
CA SER A 19 12.17 -3.68 -28.97
C SER A 19 12.28 -2.41 -28.11
N GLN A 20 11.25 -1.57 -28.09
CA GLN A 20 11.24 -0.34 -27.29
C GLN A 20 11.33 -0.67 -25.78
N PRO A 21 12.06 0.13 -24.99
CA PRO A 21 12.23 -0.12 -23.56
C PRO A 21 10.91 -0.28 -22.79
N VAL A 22 9.91 0.55 -23.09
CA VAL A 22 8.58 0.50 -22.46
C VAL A 22 7.85 -0.81 -22.81
N ALA A 23 7.92 -1.25 -24.05
CA ALA A 23 7.33 -2.52 -24.47
C ALA A 23 7.97 -3.71 -23.76
N LYS A 24 9.30 -3.75 -23.69
CA LYS A 24 10.04 -4.79 -22.96
C LYS A 24 9.74 -4.79 -21.47
N PHE A 25 9.57 -3.61 -20.88
CA PHE A 25 9.22 -3.48 -19.47
C PHE A 25 7.87 -4.15 -19.16
N TYR A 26 6.80 -3.81 -19.91
CA TYR A 26 5.48 -4.39 -19.68
C TYR A 26 5.40 -5.87 -20.05
N ASP A 27 6.06 -6.29 -21.11
CA ASP A 27 6.16 -7.70 -21.48
C ASP A 27 6.79 -8.51 -20.35
N SER A 28 7.96 -8.07 -19.84
CA SER A 28 8.64 -8.71 -18.73
C SER A 28 7.82 -8.68 -17.43
N LEU A 29 7.16 -7.56 -17.13
CA LEU A 29 6.34 -7.41 -15.93
C LEU A 29 5.17 -8.40 -15.93
N PHE A 30 4.45 -8.51 -17.02
CA PHE A 30 3.26 -9.34 -17.10
C PHE A 30 3.58 -10.83 -17.27
N LEU A 31 4.71 -11.20 -17.88
CA LEU A 31 5.19 -12.58 -17.91
C LEU A 31 5.52 -13.13 -16.52
N ASN A 32 5.95 -12.26 -15.60
CA ASN A 32 6.27 -12.65 -14.23
C ASN A 32 5.10 -12.47 -13.24
N LEU A 33 3.96 -12.00 -13.71
CA LEU A 33 2.76 -11.82 -12.88
C LEU A 33 1.89 -13.08 -12.90
N ASP A 34 1.87 -13.82 -11.80
CA ASP A 34 1.01 -15.01 -11.70
C ASP A 34 -0.45 -14.63 -11.45
N LEU A 35 -1.26 -14.78 -12.48
CA LEU A 35 -2.72 -14.63 -12.46
C LEU A 35 -3.46 -15.97 -12.65
N SER A 36 -2.78 -17.11 -12.62
CA SER A 36 -3.35 -18.43 -12.93
C SER A 36 -4.56 -18.81 -12.07
N PHE A 37 -4.60 -18.32 -10.83
CA PHE A 37 -5.71 -18.54 -9.90
C PHE A 37 -6.87 -17.54 -10.05
N VAL A 38 -6.74 -16.56 -10.92
CA VAL A 38 -7.79 -15.56 -11.21
C VAL A 38 -8.62 -16.07 -12.38
N PRO A 39 -9.93 -16.23 -12.23
CA PRO A 39 -10.79 -16.59 -13.37
C PRO A 39 -10.69 -15.52 -14.45
N GLU A 40 -10.30 -15.91 -15.66
CA GLU A 40 -10.16 -14.97 -16.78
C GLU A 40 -11.48 -14.28 -17.14
N PHE A 41 -12.58 -15.03 -17.08
CA PHE A 41 -13.91 -14.53 -17.35
C PHE A 41 -14.88 -14.94 -16.22
N PRO A 42 -15.98 -14.20 -16.02
CA PRO A 42 -17.03 -14.63 -15.11
C PRO A 42 -17.61 -15.97 -15.53
N LYS A 43 -17.94 -16.82 -14.54
CA LYS A 43 -18.48 -18.18 -14.75
C LYS A 43 -19.84 -18.17 -15.46
N THR A 44 -20.62 -17.12 -15.27
CA THR A 44 -21.99 -16.99 -15.79
C THR A 44 -22.18 -15.64 -16.48
N GLY A 45 -23.03 -15.60 -17.51
CA GLY A 45 -23.35 -14.39 -18.25
C GLY A 45 -22.51 -14.18 -19.51
N ARG A 46 -22.69 -13.02 -20.15
CA ARG A 46 -21.93 -12.64 -21.36
C ARG A 46 -20.46 -12.46 -21.00
N LYS A 47 -19.57 -13.08 -21.77
CA LYS A 47 -18.13 -12.85 -21.66
C LYS A 47 -17.84 -11.38 -22.00
N GLY A 48 -17.35 -10.65 -21.00
CA GLY A 48 -16.85 -9.31 -21.14
C GLY A 48 -15.37 -9.29 -21.52
N PHE A 49 -14.66 -8.28 -21.05
CA PHE A 49 -13.19 -8.25 -21.15
C PHE A 49 -12.57 -9.22 -20.12
N SER A 50 -11.38 -9.73 -20.44
CA SER A 50 -10.60 -10.59 -19.56
C SER A 50 -10.29 -9.87 -18.23
N ASN A 51 -10.52 -10.54 -17.10
CA ASN A 51 -10.13 -10.01 -15.78
C ASN A 51 -8.61 -9.81 -15.69
N HIS A 52 -7.83 -10.68 -16.34
CA HIS A 52 -6.37 -10.54 -16.40
C HIS A 52 -5.99 -9.25 -17.11
N ALA A 53 -6.59 -8.98 -18.28
CA ALA A 53 -6.33 -7.76 -19.04
C ALA A 53 -6.73 -6.49 -18.26
N MET A 54 -7.85 -6.55 -17.53
CA MET A 54 -8.30 -5.44 -16.68
C MET A 54 -7.32 -5.19 -15.52
N ILE A 55 -6.83 -6.23 -14.84
CA ILE A 55 -5.82 -6.12 -13.77
C ILE A 55 -4.53 -5.53 -14.32
N CYS A 56 -3.99 -6.07 -15.41
CA CYS A 56 -2.78 -5.57 -16.06
C CYS A 56 -2.91 -4.08 -16.43
N SER A 57 -4.09 -3.66 -16.90
CA SER A 57 -4.34 -2.24 -17.21
C SER A 57 -4.27 -1.34 -16.00
N PHE A 58 -4.78 -1.76 -14.84
CA PHE A 58 -4.65 -0.99 -13.61
C PHE A 58 -3.21 -0.96 -13.09
N ILE A 59 -2.42 -1.99 -13.36
CA ILE A 59 -0.96 -1.96 -13.10
C ILE A 59 -0.31 -0.91 -14.00
N VAL A 60 -0.62 -0.90 -15.31
CA VAL A 60 -0.16 0.18 -16.23
C VAL A 60 -0.54 1.54 -15.69
N MET A 61 -1.80 1.74 -15.26
CA MET A 61 -2.27 3.00 -14.68
C MET A 61 -1.36 3.50 -13.54
N LYS A 62 -0.90 2.57 -12.68
CA LYS A 62 -0.02 2.90 -11.56
C LYS A 62 1.42 3.13 -11.99
N CYS A 63 1.95 2.34 -12.92
CA CYS A 63 3.30 2.50 -13.45
C CYS A 63 3.47 3.85 -14.19
N GLU A 64 2.45 4.27 -14.93
CA GLU A 64 2.44 5.55 -15.66
C GLU A 64 2.06 6.75 -14.76
N GLY A 65 1.70 6.51 -13.50
CA GLY A 65 1.33 7.57 -12.55
C GLY A 65 -0.04 8.21 -12.79
N PHE A 66 -0.92 7.57 -13.55
CA PHE A 66 -2.25 8.12 -13.82
C PHE A 66 -3.13 8.03 -12.57
N SER A 67 -3.82 9.11 -12.26
CA SER A 67 -4.77 9.19 -11.16
C SER A 67 -6.23 8.97 -11.60
N MET A 68 -6.52 9.14 -12.90
CA MET A 68 -7.88 9.06 -13.46
C MET A 68 -8.00 7.86 -14.41
N ILE A 69 -9.15 7.18 -14.37
CA ILE A 69 -9.47 6.11 -15.33
C ILE A 69 -9.53 6.66 -16.79
N SER A 70 -9.95 7.92 -16.95
CA SER A 70 -9.94 8.58 -18.26
C SER A 70 -8.55 8.56 -18.90
N ASP A 71 -7.52 8.87 -18.11
CA ASP A 71 -6.15 8.93 -18.61
C ASP A 71 -5.65 7.54 -19.02
N LEU A 72 -6.02 6.49 -18.24
CA LEU A 72 -5.75 5.11 -18.62
C LEU A 72 -6.42 4.73 -19.95
N VAL A 73 -7.71 5.08 -20.11
CA VAL A 73 -8.47 4.77 -21.33
C VAL A 73 -7.80 5.44 -22.54
N ASP A 74 -7.50 6.74 -22.43
CA ASP A 74 -6.84 7.49 -23.51
C ASP A 74 -5.45 6.93 -23.81
N TYR A 75 -4.68 6.57 -22.77
CA TYR A 75 -3.37 5.96 -22.93
C TYR A 75 -3.43 4.63 -23.70
N LEU A 76 -4.34 3.72 -23.32
CA LEU A 76 -4.47 2.42 -23.99
C LEU A 76 -4.94 2.55 -25.44
N HIS A 77 -5.83 3.51 -25.73
CA HIS A 77 -6.28 3.77 -27.11
C HIS A 77 -5.16 4.31 -28.00
N ASN A 78 -4.26 5.11 -27.42
CA ASN A 78 -3.12 5.67 -28.14
C ASN A 78 -1.89 4.73 -28.20
N ASN A 79 -1.86 3.70 -27.34
CA ASN A 79 -0.75 2.75 -27.21
C ASN A 79 -1.23 1.30 -27.32
N LEU A 80 -1.68 0.93 -28.54
CA LEU A 80 -2.27 -0.40 -28.77
C LEU A 80 -1.33 -1.56 -28.44
N LEU A 81 -0.01 -1.36 -28.54
CA LEU A 81 0.96 -2.36 -28.17
C LEU A 81 0.89 -2.65 -26.65
N ILE A 82 0.75 -1.61 -25.82
CA ILE A 82 0.60 -1.79 -24.37
C ILE A 82 -0.75 -2.44 -24.05
N ALA A 83 -1.82 -2.05 -24.76
CA ALA A 83 -3.11 -2.72 -24.62
C ALA A 83 -3.03 -4.21 -24.97
N HIS A 84 -2.25 -4.58 -26.00
CA HIS A 84 -1.98 -5.96 -26.36
C HIS A 84 -1.22 -6.71 -25.26
N PHE A 85 -0.17 -6.13 -24.67
CA PHE A 85 0.56 -6.74 -23.55
C PHE A 85 -0.31 -6.90 -22.30
N CYS A 86 -1.27 -6.01 -22.06
CA CYS A 86 -2.29 -6.23 -21.02
C CYS A 86 -3.16 -7.47 -21.28
N GLY A 87 -3.23 -7.95 -22.54
CA GLY A 87 -4.03 -9.10 -22.93
C GLY A 87 -5.36 -8.75 -23.64
N PHE A 88 -5.51 -7.51 -24.12
CA PHE A 88 -6.67 -7.15 -24.94
C PHE A 88 -6.52 -7.60 -26.39
N ASP A 89 -7.63 -8.02 -26.98
CA ASP A 89 -7.74 -8.19 -28.43
C ASP A 89 -7.88 -6.81 -29.11
N ILE A 90 -6.75 -6.31 -29.62
CA ILE A 90 -6.69 -4.98 -30.27
C ILE A 90 -7.40 -4.91 -31.62
N SER A 91 -7.88 -6.05 -32.17
CA SER A 91 -8.75 -6.06 -33.37
C SER A 91 -10.19 -5.65 -33.02
N ARG A 92 -10.54 -5.55 -31.76
CA ARG A 92 -11.84 -5.17 -31.22
C ARG A 92 -11.78 -3.87 -30.43
N PRO A 93 -12.91 -3.20 -30.21
CA PRO A 93 -12.94 -2.02 -29.35
C PRO A 93 -12.41 -2.32 -27.95
N LEU A 94 -11.52 -1.46 -27.45
CA LEU A 94 -10.99 -1.53 -26.09
C LEU A 94 -12.06 -1.13 -25.04
N PRO A 95 -11.85 -1.46 -23.76
CA PRO A 95 -12.77 -1.11 -22.68
C PRO A 95 -12.97 0.41 -22.57
N SER A 96 -14.22 0.82 -22.39
CA SER A 96 -14.54 2.21 -22.07
C SER A 96 -14.33 2.53 -20.59
N TYR A 97 -14.34 3.82 -20.22
CA TYR A 97 -14.32 4.30 -18.85
C TYR A 97 -15.29 3.52 -17.95
N TRP A 98 -16.54 3.37 -18.37
CA TRP A 98 -17.57 2.68 -17.59
C TRP A 98 -17.31 1.19 -17.37
N THR A 99 -16.53 0.57 -18.26
CA THR A 99 -16.13 -0.82 -18.09
C THR A 99 -15.08 -0.95 -16.99
N PHE A 100 -14.09 -0.08 -16.97
CA PHE A 100 -13.08 -0.01 -15.91
C PHE A 100 -13.70 0.37 -14.56
N ASP A 101 -14.58 1.37 -14.51
CA ASP A 101 -15.28 1.80 -13.30
C ASP A 101 -16.09 0.65 -12.67
N ARG A 102 -16.87 -0.06 -13.51
CA ARG A 102 -17.63 -1.25 -13.04
C ARG A 102 -16.73 -2.38 -12.59
N PHE A 103 -15.59 -2.58 -13.24
CA PHE A 103 -14.63 -3.61 -12.81
C PHE A 103 -14.12 -3.30 -11.40
N LEU A 104 -13.65 -2.09 -11.13
CA LEU A 104 -13.19 -1.68 -9.81
C LEU A 104 -14.27 -1.83 -8.73
N LYS A 105 -15.52 -1.50 -9.04
CA LYS A 105 -16.62 -1.58 -8.07
C LYS A 105 -17.04 -3.01 -7.74
N ASN A 106 -16.86 -3.96 -8.66
CA ASN A 106 -17.39 -5.31 -8.53
C ASN A 106 -16.32 -6.38 -8.36
N PHE A 107 -15.04 -6.05 -8.57
CA PHE A 107 -13.95 -7.02 -8.46
C PHE A 107 -13.64 -7.32 -6.98
N ASP A 108 -13.46 -8.59 -6.65
CA ASP A 108 -13.21 -9.00 -5.26
C ASP A 108 -11.80 -8.60 -4.81
N ASN A 109 -11.72 -7.71 -3.83
CA ASN A 109 -10.46 -7.25 -3.23
C ASN A 109 -9.63 -8.39 -2.63
N LYS A 110 -10.25 -9.51 -2.22
CA LYS A 110 -9.52 -10.69 -1.75
C LYS A 110 -8.61 -11.29 -2.83
N VAL A 111 -9.03 -11.19 -4.08
CA VAL A 111 -8.22 -11.65 -5.22
C VAL A 111 -6.99 -10.75 -5.38
N LEU A 112 -7.14 -9.42 -5.28
CA LEU A 112 -6.01 -8.48 -5.31
C LEU A 112 -5.03 -8.74 -4.17
N SER A 113 -5.52 -8.93 -2.96
CA SER A 113 -4.69 -9.30 -1.81
C SER A 113 -3.94 -10.62 -2.03
N LYS A 114 -4.57 -11.61 -2.69
CA LYS A 114 -3.91 -12.86 -3.03
C LYS A 114 -2.81 -12.66 -4.08
N ILE A 115 -3.05 -11.82 -5.10
CA ILE A 115 -2.02 -11.48 -6.10
C ILE A 115 -0.79 -10.88 -5.40
N MET A 116 -1.00 -9.89 -4.52
CA MET A 116 0.08 -9.27 -3.76
C MET A 116 0.86 -10.31 -2.94
N LYS A 117 0.16 -11.15 -2.16
CA LYS A 117 0.81 -12.20 -1.36
C LYS A 117 1.64 -13.16 -2.21
N THR A 118 1.14 -13.58 -3.37
CA THR A 118 1.87 -14.46 -4.29
C THR A 118 3.15 -13.80 -4.79
N GLN A 119 3.11 -12.50 -5.12
CA GLN A 119 4.30 -11.74 -5.54
C GLN A 119 5.32 -11.60 -4.40
N VAL A 120 4.87 -11.31 -3.18
CA VAL A 120 5.76 -11.23 -2.01
C VAL A 120 6.45 -12.57 -1.75
N LEU A 121 5.71 -13.69 -1.81
CA LEU A 121 6.29 -15.03 -1.66
C LEU A 121 7.31 -15.35 -2.76
N PHE A 122 7.04 -14.94 -4.00
CA PHE A 122 8.00 -15.08 -5.10
C PHE A 122 9.27 -14.28 -4.83
N LEU A 123 9.15 -13.01 -4.49
CA LEU A 123 10.28 -12.13 -4.20
C LEU A 123 11.09 -12.59 -2.97
N SER A 124 10.41 -13.13 -1.96
CA SER A 124 11.07 -13.71 -0.79
C SER A 124 11.86 -14.97 -1.14
N LYS A 125 11.31 -15.84 -2.00
CA LYS A 125 12.01 -17.03 -2.49
C LYS A 125 13.25 -16.68 -3.30
N GLU A 126 13.22 -15.58 -4.06
CA GLU A 126 14.38 -15.06 -4.81
C GLU A 126 15.36 -14.29 -3.91
N GLY A 127 15.09 -14.18 -2.60
CA GLY A 127 15.95 -13.46 -1.66
C GLY A 127 15.93 -11.93 -1.81
N ILE A 128 14.92 -11.37 -2.50
CA ILE A 128 14.77 -9.93 -2.71
C ILE A 128 14.05 -9.28 -1.53
N VAL A 129 13.02 -9.97 -0.99
CA VAL A 129 12.30 -9.53 0.22
C VAL A 129 12.86 -10.29 1.41
N ASP A 130 13.34 -9.52 2.39
CA ASP A 130 13.85 -10.00 3.67
C ASP A 130 12.97 -9.48 4.82
N THR A 131 12.52 -10.36 5.69
CA THR A 131 11.68 -10.02 6.84
C THR A 131 12.46 -9.79 8.13
N SER A 132 13.78 -9.73 8.07
CA SER A 132 14.62 -9.46 9.25
C SER A 132 14.48 -8.03 9.78
N PHE A 133 14.23 -7.05 8.88
CA PHE A 133 13.94 -5.66 9.24
C PHE A 133 12.64 -5.20 8.60
N ILE A 134 11.59 -5.14 9.39
CA ILE A 134 10.25 -4.75 8.90
C ILE A 134 9.81 -3.43 9.51
N GLY A 135 9.21 -2.58 8.70
CA GLY A 135 8.71 -1.27 9.10
C GLY A 135 7.22 -1.11 8.83
N LEU A 136 6.50 -0.46 9.72
CA LEU A 136 5.08 -0.19 9.57
C LEU A 136 4.80 1.30 9.71
N ASP A 137 4.07 1.84 8.73
CA ASP A 137 3.55 3.20 8.79
C ASP A 137 2.16 3.27 8.15
N SER A 138 1.44 4.37 8.42
CA SER A 138 0.13 4.63 7.86
C SER A 138 0.09 5.94 7.09
N THR A 139 -0.59 5.91 5.93
CA THR A 139 -0.79 7.09 5.09
C THR A 139 -2.27 7.43 5.01
N PRO A 140 -2.66 8.71 5.21
CA PRO A 140 -4.04 9.14 5.05
C PRO A 140 -4.47 9.09 3.58
N VAL A 141 -5.66 8.56 3.32
CA VAL A 141 -6.30 8.51 2.00
C VAL A 141 -7.59 9.30 2.05
N SER A 142 -7.58 10.50 1.49
CA SER A 142 -8.76 11.37 1.48
C SER A 142 -9.83 10.84 0.54
N ALA A 143 -11.07 10.72 1.03
CA ALA A 143 -12.22 10.40 0.22
C ALA A 143 -12.54 11.55 -0.76
N ASN A 144 -13.01 11.21 -1.95
CA ASN A 144 -13.42 12.21 -2.95
C ASN A 144 -14.79 12.80 -2.60
N THR A 145 -14.79 13.77 -1.69
CA THR A 145 -15.99 14.39 -1.16
C THR A 145 -15.91 15.91 -1.16
N SER A 146 -17.04 16.57 -1.19
CA SER A 146 -17.11 18.04 -1.12
C SER A 146 -16.56 18.59 0.21
N GLN A 147 -16.64 17.82 1.30
CA GLN A 147 -16.10 18.19 2.61
C GLN A 147 -14.57 18.30 2.59
N ASN A 148 -13.89 17.44 1.84
CA ASN A 148 -12.43 17.48 1.71
C ASN A 148 -11.95 18.56 0.73
N ASN A 149 -12.83 19.10 -0.11
CA ASN A 149 -12.44 20.13 -1.06
C ASN A 149 -12.04 21.42 -0.30
N PRO A 150 -10.80 21.93 -0.46
CA PRO A 150 -10.38 23.17 0.18
C PRO A 150 -11.22 24.38 -0.20
N LYS A 151 -11.75 24.38 -1.43
CA LYS A 151 -12.62 25.44 -1.96
C LYS A 151 -14.07 25.34 -1.51
N SER A 152 -14.43 24.33 -0.71
CA SER A 152 -15.80 24.15 -0.22
C SER A 152 -16.10 25.12 0.92
N PHE A 153 -17.18 25.89 0.79
CA PHE A 153 -17.67 26.83 1.81
C PHE A 153 -18.62 26.17 2.83
N LEU A 154 -18.69 24.83 2.88
CA LEU A 154 -19.52 24.11 3.84
C LEU A 154 -19.08 24.42 5.27
N SER A 155 -20.00 24.99 6.07
CA SER A 155 -19.77 25.20 7.49
C SER A 155 -19.68 23.86 8.23
N ASN A 156 -18.79 23.80 9.23
CA ASN A 156 -18.64 22.61 10.07
C ASN A 156 -18.36 21.28 9.32
N LYS A 157 -17.74 21.35 8.15
CA LYS A 157 -17.50 20.21 7.25
C LYS A 157 -16.74 19.03 7.90
N PHE A 158 -15.99 19.29 8.95
CA PHE A 158 -15.23 18.29 9.71
C PHE A 158 -15.83 17.99 11.09
N LYS A 159 -17.15 17.90 11.19
CA LYS A 159 -17.82 17.39 12.39
C LYS A 159 -18.37 15.99 12.15
N PRO A 160 -18.30 15.07 13.13
CA PRO A 160 -18.77 13.67 12.97
C PRO A 160 -20.21 13.55 12.44
N GLY A 161 -21.10 14.48 12.80
CA GLY A 161 -22.50 14.51 12.31
C GLY A 161 -22.67 14.92 10.85
N ASN A 162 -21.62 15.40 10.17
CA ASN A 162 -21.67 15.87 8.79
C ASN A 162 -20.99 14.88 7.83
N GLN A 163 -21.24 13.58 8.02
CA GLN A 163 -20.71 12.56 7.17
C GLN A 163 -21.03 12.80 5.68
N PRO A 164 -20.03 12.64 4.76
CA PRO A 164 -20.24 12.79 3.34
C PRO A 164 -21.27 11.79 2.79
N ARG A 165 -22.22 12.28 2.00
CA ARG A 165 -23.19 11.42 1.31
C ARG A 165 -22.59 10.71 0.09
N ALA A 166 -21.55 11.31 -0.51
CA ALA A 166 -20.87 10.75 -1.68
C ALA A 166 -20.07 9.49 -1.35
N ASP A 167 -19.64 9.36 -0.08
CA ASP A 167 -18.89 8.22 0.43
C ASP A 167 -19.34 7.96 1.87
N SER A 168 -20.32 7.06 2.04
CA SER A 168 -20.91 6.72 3.34
C SER A 168 -19.99 5.91 4.24
N ASP A 169 -18.96 5.29 3.67
CA ASP A 169 -18.06 4.38 4.37
C ASP A 169 -16.84 5.09 4.94
N CYS A 170 -16.50 6.26 4.41
CA CYS A 170 -15.39 7.05 4.95
C CYS A 170 -15.68 7.54 6.38
N ARG A 171 -14.65 7.81 7.15
CA ARG A 171 -14.76 8.36 8.51
C ARG A 171 -13.86 9.57 8.68
N LEU A 172 -14.16 10.37 9.71
CA LEU A 172 -13.38 11.55 10.04
C LEU A 172 -12.07 11.14 10.69
N GLY A 173 -10.99 11.49 10.04
CA GLY A 173 -9.63 11.32 10.56
C GLY A 173 -8.96 12.65 10.87
N VAL A 174 -7.87 12.57 11.62
CA VAL A 174 -6.99 13.69 11.89
C VAL A 174 -5.55 13.31 11.54
N HIS A 175 -4.92 14.14 10.76
CA HIS A 175 -3.49 14.05 10.45
C HIS A 175 -2.75 15.18 11.16
N THR A 176 -1.60 14.84 11.74
CA THR A 176 -0.74 15.83 12.41
C THR A 176 0.41 16.17 11.48
N ALA A 177 0.35 17.32 10.84
CA ALA A 177 1.49 17.85 10.11
C ALA A 177 2.41 18.56 11.10
N SER A 178 3.67 18.12 11.22
CA SER A 178 4.71 18.87 11.90
C SER A 178 5.50 19.67 10.87
N ASN A 179 5.44 20.98 10.96
CA ASN A 179 6.37 21.83 10.22
C ASN A 179 7.66 21.99 11.02
N GLN A 180 8.72 22.50 10.36
CA GLN A 180 10.04 22.72 10.95
C GLN A 180 10.05 23.67 12.19
N THR A 181 8.94 24.36 12.45
CA THR A 181 8.77 25.35 13.53
C THR A 181 8.12 24.79 14.80
N ASN A 182 8.00 23.44 14.97
CA ASN A 182 7.39 22.79 16.13
C ASN A 182 5.89 23.08 16.38
N GLU A 183 5.20 23.77 15.51
CA GLU A 183 3.76 23.93 15.59
C GLU A 183 3.07 22.67 15.11
N LYS A 184 2.30 22.03 16.00
CA LYS A 184 1.44 20.90 15.62
C LYS A 184 0.21 21.43 14.92
N LYS A 185 0.17 21.31 13.60
CA LYS A 185 -1.01 21.59 12.81
C LYS A 185 -1.86 20.31 12.69
N TYR A 186 -3.10 20.37 13.15
CA TYR A 186 -4.06 19.29 12.99
C TYR A 186 -4.85 19.54 11.70
N GLU A 187 -4.77 18.57 10.77
CA GLU A 187 -5.54 18.57 9.54
C GLU A 187 -6.59 17.49 9.60
N PHE A 188 -7.86 17.88 9.53
CA PHE A 188 -8.98 16.95 9.51
C PHE A 188 -9.29 16.57 8.06
N TYR A 189 -9.69 15.31 7.86
CA TYR A 189 -10.12 14.81 6.56
C TYR A 189 -11.16 13.70 6.73
N TRP A 190 -12.04 13.56 5.77
CA TRP A 190 -12.90 12.41 5.62
C TRP A 190 -12.21 11.38 4.73
N GLY A 191 -12.08 10.13 5.18
CA GLY A 191 -11.39 9.14 4.38
C GLY A 191 -11.03 7.88 5.12
N TYR A 192 -9.87 7.38 4.73
CA TYR A 192 -9.31 6.10 5.13
C TYR A 192 -7.84 6.27 5.51
N LYS A 193 -7.25 5.21 6.05
CA LYS A 193 -5.80 5.08 6.22
C LYS A 193 -5.35 3.81 5.52
N ASN A 194 -4.28 3.90 4.76
CA ASN A 194 -3.59 2.74 4.23
C ASN A 194 -2.36 2.47 5.10
N HIS A 195 -2.34 1.31 5.75
CA HIS A 195 -1.24 0.84 6.60
C HIS A 195 -0.40 -0.12 5.77
N VAL A 196 0.90 0.14 5.66
CA VAL A 196 1.81 -0.66 4.83
C VAL A 196 2.96 -1.18 5.68
N LEU A 197 3.11 -2.50 5.70
CA LEU A 197 4.28 -3.17 6.23
C LEU A 197 5.28 -3.36 5.10
N VAL A 198 6.50 -2.90 5.30
CA VAL A 198 7.58 -2.94 4.30
C VAL A 198 8.78 -3.73 4.82
N ASP A 199 9.51 -4.35 3.91
CA ASP A 199 10.90 -4.73 4.15
C ASP A 199 11.76 -3.46 4.09
N CYS A 200 12.41 -3.13 5.21
CA CYS A 200 13.21 -1.92 5.32
C CYS A 200 14.55 -2.00 4.55
N ILE A 201 14.96 -3.19 4.13
CA ILE A 201 16.20 -3.41 3.36
C ILE A 201 15.94 -3.12 1.89
N SER A 202 14.93 -3.76 1.30
CA SER A 202 14.59 -3.58 -0.12
C SER A 202 13.67 -2.38 -0.36
N GLY A 203 12.96 -1.88 0.66
CA GLY A 203 11.91 -0.87 0.54
C GLY A 203 10.60 -1.39 -0.07
N LEU A 204 10.48 -2.70 -0.29
CA LEU A 204 9.31 -3.30 -0.92
C LEU A 204 8.17 -3.55 0.09
N PRO A 205 6.90 -3.34 -0.30
CA PRO A 205 5.77 -3.66 0.55
C PRO A 205 5.61 -5.17 0.70
N ILE A 206 5.40 -5.62 1.94
CA ILE A 206 5.12 -7.02 2.28
C ILE A 206 3.61 -7.23 2.42
N TYR A 207 2.94 -6.32 3.10
CA TYR A 207 1.50 -6.40 3.33
C TYR A 207 0.89 -5.00 3.46
N GLU A 208 -0.37 -4.89 3.07
CA GLU A 208 -1.12 -3.66 3.23
C GLU A 208 -2.52 -3.93 3.80
N MET A 209 -3.03 -2.97 4.55
CA MET A 209 -4.40 -2.99 5.06
C MET A 209 -4.98 -1.59 5.06
N THR A 210 -6.14 -1.43 4.45
CA THR A 210 -6.88 -0.17 4.46
C THR A 210 -7.96 -0.21 5.54
N THR A 211 -8.01 0.82 6.38
CA THR A 211 -9.05 1.02 7.40
C THR A 211 -9.73 2.37 7.23
N THR A 212 -10.84 2.58 7.93
CA THR A 212 -11.42 3.92 8.04
C THR A 212 -10.49 4.84 8.84
N ALA A 213 -10.52 6.14 8.55
CA ALA A 213 -9.56 7.11 9.09
C ALA A 213 -9.60 7.28 10.61
N GLU A 214 -10.67 6.87 11.28
CA GLU A 214 -10.83 6.93 12.74
C GLU A 214 -10.08 5.82 13.48
N VAL A 215 -9.73 4.72 12.79
CA VAL A 215 -9.08 3.56 13.43
C VAL A 215 -7.69 3.93 13.90
N HIS A 216 -7.32 3.49 15.10
CA HIS A 216 -6.03 3.79 15.68
C HIS A 216 -4.93 2.86 15.12
N ASP A 217 -3.83 3.42 14.64
CA ASP A 217 -2.77 2.72 13.91
C ASP A 217 -2.17 1.55 14.70
N ALA A 218 -1.96 1.74 16.03
CA ALA A 218 -1.41 0.69 16.89
C ALA A 218 -2.32 -0.56 17.04
N THR A 219 -3.64 -0.40 16.83
CA THR A 219 -4.57 -1.55 16.82
C THR A 219 -4.39 -2.36 15.56
N VAL A 220 -4.29 -1.67 14.43
CA VAL A 220 -4.13 -2.30 13.10
C VAL A 220 -2.78 -3.02 12.98
N ALA A 221 -1.75 -2.53 13.67
CA ALA A 221 -0.41 -3.15 13.67
C ALA A 221 -0.46 -4.62 14.10
N LEU A 222 -1.26 -4.95 15.13
CA LEU A 222 -1.40 -6.32 15.60
C LEU A 222 -1.98 -7.26 14.53
N ASP A 223 -2.99 -6.78 13.82
CA ASP A 223 -3.66 -7.54 12.75
C ASP A 223 -2.76 -7.70 11.53
N ILE A 224 -2.03 -6.65 11.14
CA ILE A 224 -1.08 -6.68 10.02
C ILE A 224 0.05 -7.67 10.27
N LEU A 225 0.65 -7.63 11.47
CA LEU A 225 1.72 -8.55 11.84
C LEU A 225 1.23 -10.00 11.83
N ALA A 226 0.05 -10.27 12.40
CA ALA A 226 -0.55 -11.60 12.38
C ALA A 226 -0.89 -12.08 10.96
N ALA A 227 -1.50 -11.22 10.15
CA ALA A 227 -1.83 -11.51 8.76
C ALA A 227 -0.58 -11.78 7.92
N THR A 228 0.48 -11.00 8.11
CA THR A 228 1.76 -11.20 7.42
C THR A 228 2.37 -12.53 7.82
N HIS A 229 2.51 -12.80 9.12
CA HIS A 229 3.11 -14.04 9.62
C HIS A 229 2.38 -15.30 9.11
N SER A 230 1.09 -15.20 8.83
CA SER A 230 0.27 -16.32 8.33
C SER A 230 0.67 -16.81 6.93
N PHE A 231 1.31 -15.97 6.09
CA PHE A 231 1.75 -16.37 4.75
C PHE A 231 3.25 -16.18 4.51
N GLN A 232 3.87 -15.19 5.16
CA GLN A 232 5.31 -14.90 5.13
C GLN A 232 5.81 -14.85 6.57
N PRO A 233 6.54 -15.86 7.05
CA PRO A 233 7.07 -15.86 8.42
C PRO A 233 7.95 -14.64 8.72
N ILE A 234 7.72 -14.01 9.86
CA ILE A 234 8.47 -12.85 10.36
C ILE A 234 9.13 -13.19 11.71
N THR A 235 9.89 -14.28 11.74
CA THR A 235 10.62 -14.74 12.94
C THR A 235 11.96 -14.02 13.06
N ASP A 236 12.42 -13.80 14.31
CA ASP A 236 13.68 -13.13 14.65
C ASP A 236 13.82 -11.73 14.00
N CYS A 237 12.68 -11.06 13.76
CA CYS A 237 12.63 -9.76 13.07
C CYS A 237 12.93 -8.59 14.01
N ILE A 238 13.41 -7.49 13.42
CA ILE A 238 13.44 -6.17 14.05
C ILE A 238 12.28 -5.34 13.48
N PHE A 239 11.31 -5.03 14.33
CA PHE A 239 10.14 -4.23 13.99
C PHE A 239 10.37 -2.75 14.23
N LEU A 240 10.25 -1.95 13.20
CA LEU A 240 10.45 -0.50 13.18
C LEU A 240 9.10 0.21 13.04
N ALA A 241 8.81 1.16 13.89
CA ALA A 241 7.62 2.00 13.74
C ALA A 241 7.81 3.36 14.44
N ASP A 242 6.89 4.30 14.19
CA ASP A 242 6.90 5.60 14.83
C ASP A 242 6.42 5.50 16.30
N LYS A 243 6.53 6.62 17.05
CA LYS A 243 6.09 6.71 18.45
C LYS A 243 4.59 6.47 18.66
N GLY A 244 3.76 6.51 17.64
CA GLY A 244 2.33 6.19 17.69
C GLY A 244 2.09 4.73 18.02
N TYR A 245 3.02 3.88 17.67
CA TYR A 245 2.98 2.43 17.89
C TYR A 245 3.63 1.98 19.23
N ASP A 246 4.07 2.90 20.08
CA ASP A 246 4.63 2.58 21.40
C ASP A 246 3.54 2.06 22.35
N VAL A 247 3.11 0.81 22.15
CA VAL A 247 2.03 0.13 22.89
C VAL A 247 2.50 -1.26 23.33
N LYS A 248 2.33 -1.58 24.60
CA LYS A 248 2.77 -2.85 25.21
C LYS A 248 2.38 -4.09 24.40
N ASN A 249 1.17 -4.11 23.83
CA ASN A 249 0.68 -5.28 23.09
C ASN A 249 1.50 -5.57 21.83
N ILE A 250 2.04 -4.54 21.18
CA ILE A 250 2.90 -4.71 19.99
C ILE A 250 4.23 -5.36 20.41
N TYR A 251 4.85 -4.86 21.49
CA TYR A 251 6.09 -5.46 22.01
C TYR A 251 5.89 -6.92 22.41
N ASN A 252 4.81 -7.22 23.13
CA ASN A 252 4.49 -8.58 23.53
C ASN A 252 4.30 -9.49 22.30
N GLN A 253 3.52 -9.07 21.30
CA GLN A 253 3.28 -9.86 20.11
C GLN A 253 4.58 -10.14 19.34
N VAL A 254 5.40 -9.10 19.13
CA VAL A 254 6.67 -9.23 18.41
C VAL A 254 7.63 -10.15 19.16
N LYS A 255 7.71 -10.01 20.48
CA LYS A 255 8.61 -10.84 21.29
C LYS A 255 8.13 -12.28 21.48
N GLU A 256 6.85 -12.44 21.84
CA GLU A 256 6.32 -13.76 22.23
C GLU A 256 5.97 -14.65 21.04
N LEU A 257 5.44 -14.05 19.95
CA LEU A 257 5.00 -14.82 18.80
C LEU A 257 6.06 -14.91 17.67
N TYR A 258 6.91 -13.88 17.56
CA TYR A 258 7.86 -13.83 16.43
C TYR A 258 9.33 -13.87 16.88
N ASN A 259 9.60 -13.96 18.18
CA ASN A 259 10.96 -13.92 18.78
C ASN A 259 11.74 -12.66 18.33
N GLY A 260 11.04 -11.60 17.93
CA GLY A 260 11.61 -10.38 17.38
C GLY A 260 11.90 -9.31 18.45
N GLU A 261 12.42 -8.19 17.98
CA GLU A 261 12.67 -6.99 18.78
C GLU A 261 11.97 -5.77 18.16
N CYS A 262 11.63 -4.76 18.98
CA CYS A 262 11.00 -3.54 18.51
C CYS A 262 11.94 -2.35 18.68
N ILE A 263 12.06 -1.52 17.65
CA ILE A 263 12.70 -0.20 17.71
C ILE A 263 11.61 0.85 17.44
N ILE A 264 11.01 1.34 18.52
CA ILE A 264 9.92 2.32 18.49
C ILE A 264 10.29 3.46 19.43
N PRO A 265 10.29 4.74 18.97
CA PRO A 265 10.57 5.87 19.83
C PRO A 265 9.57 5.98 20.99
N LEU A 266 10.05 6.28 22.19
CA LEU A 266 9.21 6.44 23.37
C LEU A 266 8.13 7.52 23.18
N ASN A 267 6.88 7.14 23.42
CA ASN A 267 5.77 8.08 23.43
C ASN A 267 5.57 8.66 24.86
N LYS A 268 5.87 9.93 25.04
CA LYS A 268 5.81 10.61 26.34
C LYS A 268 4.41 10.69 26.98
N ARG A 269 3.33 10.39 26.27
CA ARG A 269 1.91 10.31 26.70
C ARG A 269 1.61 11.03 28.02
N ASN A 270 1.38 12.34 28.02
CA ASN A 270 1.03 13.13 29.20
C ASN A 270 2.09 13.15 30.33
N THR A 271 3.23 12.53 30.18
CA THR A 271 4.32 12.58 31.13
C THR A 271 5.14 13.85 30.85
N LYS A 272 4.97 14.87 31.68
CA LYS A 272 5.64 16.19 31.46
C LYS A 272 7.17 16.07 31.45
N ASN A 273 7.76 15.17 32.22
CA ASN A 273 9.21 14.92 32.25
C ASN A 273 9.47 13.41 32.50
N PRO A 274 9.65 12.60 31.44
CA PRO A 274 10.12 11.24 31.64
C PRO A 274 11.52 11.31 32.26
N LYS A 275 11.73 10.55 33.34
CA LYS A 275 13.07 10.44 33.92
C LYS A 275 13.96 9.66 32.98
N LEU A 276 14.96 10.33 32.43
CA LEU A 276 15.94 9.76 31.52
C LEU A 276 17.30 9.73 32.24
N LEU A 277 18.12 8.74 31.91
CA LEU A 277 19.55 8.75 32.22
C LEU A 277 20.26 9.85 31.43
N PRO A 278 21.46 10.27 31.82
CA PRO A 278 22.23 11.24 31.08
C PRO A 278 22.44 10.88 29.60
N GLN A 279 22.45 9.59 29.28
CA GLN A 279 22.58 9.06 27.91
C GLN A 279 21.25 9.07 27.13
N GLY A 280 20.14 9.57 27.70
CA GLY A 280 18.84 9.64 27.08
C GLY A 280 17.94 8.40 27.24
N ASN A 281 18.43 7.35 27.89
CA ASN A 281 17.63 6.13 28.10
C ASN A 281 16.57 6.32 29.20
N PRO A 282 15.35 5.79 29.03
CA PRO A 282 14.34 5.81 30.08
C PRO A 282 14.78 5.02 31.32
N ILE A 283 14.41 5.51 32.49
CA ILE A 283 14.63 4.80 33.75
C ILE A 283 13.43 3.89 34.00
N CYS A 284 13.67 2.59 34.17
CA CYS A 284 12.62 1.64 34.55
C CYS A 284 12.01 2.01 35.92
N VAL A 285 10.71 1.78 36.10
CA VAL A 285 9.99 2.02 37.34
C VAL A 285 10.61 1.24 38.53
N ARG A 286 11.33 0.15 38.26
CA ARG A 286 12.09 -0.65 39.25
C ARG A 286 13.50 -0.11 39.51
N ARG A 287 13.83 1.11 39.07
CA ARG A 287 15.14 1.77 39.28
C ARG A 287 16.34 1.12 38.57
N ALA A 288 16.13 0.20 37.65
CA ALA A 288 17.19 -0.32 36.79
C ALA A 288 17.22 0.45 35.47
N PRO A 289 18.39 0.85 34.92
CA PRO A 289 18.49 1.41 33.59
C PRO A 289 18.19 0.34 32.56
N PHE A 290 17.59 0.74 31.44
CA PHE A 290 17.43 -0.16 30.28
C PHE A 290 18.80 -0.45 29.68
N PRO A 291 19.09 -1.71 29.33
CA PRO A 291 20.32 -2.04 28.63
C PRO A 291 20.35 -1.30 27.28
N GLN A 292 21.51 -0.78 26.94
CA GLN A 292 21.79 -0.34 25.56
C GLN A 292 22.32 -1.55 24.80
N ASN A 293 21.81 -1.79 23.62
CA ASN A 293 22.50 -2.69 22.68
C ASN A 293 23.81 -2.03 22.23
N ALA A 294 24.80 -2.84 21.88
CA ALA A 294 26.11 -2.36 21.48
C ALA A 294 26.10 -1.35 20.32
N ASP A 295 25.00 -1.26 19.59
CA ASP A 295 24.80 -0.42 18.39
C ASP A 295 23.94 0.82 18.64
N HIS A 296 23.83 1.32 19.88
CA HIS A 296 23.05 2.52 20.24
C HIS A 296 21.52 2.46 20.03
N SER A 297 20.92 1.29 19.81
CA SER A 297 19.47 1.14 19.77
C SER A 297 18.89 1.16 21.19
N ILE A 298 17.88 2.00 21.41
CA ILE A 298 17.17 2.10 22.70
C ILE A 298 16.04 1.08 22.69
N ILE A 299 16.14 0.06 23.55
CA ILE A 299 15.05 -0.90 23.75
C ILE A 299 13.95 -0.27 24.60
N SER A 300 12.70 -0.37 24.15
CA SER A 300 11.56 0.21 24.83
C SER A 300 11.23 -0.45 26.19
N PRO A 301 10.62 0.31 27.14
CA PRO A 301 10.24 -0.18 28.47
C PRO A 301 9.33 -1.42 28.51
N ALA A 302 8.63 -1.72 27.43
CA ALA A 302 7.67 -2.81 27.39
C ALA A 302 8.29 -4.20 27.33
N THR A 303 9.57 -4.31 26.89
CA THR A 303 10.29 -5.58 26.75
C THR A 303 10.87 -6.13 28.07
N MET A 304 10.82 -5.35 29.17
CA MET A 304 11.44 -5.72 30.44
C MET A 304 10.46 -5.97 31.59
N LYS A 305 9.22 -6.33 31.33
CA LYS A 305 8.29 -6.76 32.40
C LYS A 305 8.18 -8.29 32.38
N GLU A 306 9.04 -8.95 33.12
CA GLU A 306 8.74 -10.17 33.84
C GLU A 306 8.10 -9.84 35.18
#